data_706b1538704cc91c7ae91b4d176baa61
#
_entry.id   706b1538704cc91c7ae91b4d176baa61
#
_cell.length_a   1.000
_cell.length_b   1.000
_cell.length_c   1.000
_cell.angle_alpha   90.00
_cell.angle_beta   90.00
_cell.angle_gamma   90.00
#
_symmetry.space_group_name_H-M   'P 1'
#
loop_
_entity.id
_entity.type
_entity.pdbx_description
1 polymer ?
#
loop_
_entity_poly.entity_id
_entity_poly.type
_entity_poly.pdbx_seq_one_letter_code
_entity_poly.pdbx_strand_id
1 'polypeptide(L)'
;MKLTSNLTVANLLKNDKWTSQFDKTQLELIKNGLEHGYDVSIYSTPELDYLQMRVILLSLYYGQVDFARSLAKTPNFDPDTMMGGLKYLVNSSSGASVK
;
A
#
# COMPACT_ATOMS: atom_id res chain seq x y z
N MET A 1 -14.22 10.50 0.76
CA MET A 1 -14.43 9.83 2.02
C MET A 1 -13.75 8.51 2.03
N LYS A 2 -13.01 8.27 3.11
CA LYS A 2 -12.12 7.12 3.16
C LYS A 2 -12.84 5.79 3.21
N LEU A 3 -13.93 5.72 3.97
CA LEU A 3 -14.71 4.49 4.04
C LEU A 3 -15.30 4.14 2.69
N THR A 4 -15.72 5.17 1.93
CA THR A 4 -16.24 4.96 0.59
C THR A 4 -15.18 4.38 -0.34
N SER A 5 -13.93 4.84 -0.21
CA SER A 5 -12.83 4.32 -1.03
C SER A 5 -12.62 2.82 -0.81
N ASN A 6 -12.59 2.37 0.45
CA ASN A 6 -12.44 0.96 0.74
C ASN A 6 -13.63 0.13 0.30
N LEU A 7 -14.84 0.66 0.46
CA LEU A 7 -16.04 -0.01 -0.06
C LEU A 7 -15.98 -0.15 -1.57
N THR A 8 -15.51 0.88 -2.25
CA THR A 8 -15.35 0.85 -3.70
C THR A 8 -14.39 -0.26 -4.11
N VAL A 9 -13.23 -0.34 -3.46
CA VAL A 9 -12.25 -1.38 -3.76
C VAL A 9 -12.82 -2.76 -3.46
N ALA A 10 -13.52 -2.93 -2.34
CA ALA A 10 -14.14 -4.21 -2.00
C ALA A 10 -15.13 -4.65 -3.08
N ASN A 11 -15.89 -3.71 -3.63
CA ASN A 11 -16.82 -4.00 -4.72
C ASN A 11 -16.07 -4.33 -6.01
N LEU A 12 -14.98 -3.63 -6.29
CA LEU A 12 -14.18 -3.89 -7.49
C LEU A 12 -13.57 -5.29 -7.46
N LEU A 13 -13.27 -5.83 -6.30
CA LEU A 13 -12.74 -7.19 -6.18
C LEU A 13 -13.74 -8.24 -6.71
N LYS A 14 -14.99 -7.90 -6.83
CA LYS A 14 -16.02 -8.78 -7.39
C LYS A 14 -16.18 -8.59 -8.90
N ASN A 15 -15.45 -7.66 -9.49
CA ASN A 15 -15.52 -7.34 -10.91
C ASN A 15 -14.37 -7.98 -11.65
N ASP A 16 -14.67 -8.96 -12.50
CA ASP A 16 -13.63 -9.73 -13.21
C ASP A 16 -12.76 -8.86 -14.11
N LYS A 17 -13.33 -7.84 -14.73
CA LYS A 17 -12.56 -6.95 -15.58
C LYS A 17 -11.51 -6.19 -14.77
N TRP A 18 -11.88 -5.75 -13.59
CA TRP A 18 -10.98 -5.01 -12.73
C TRP A 18 -9.89 -5.93 -12.19
N THR A 19 -10.28 -7.10 -11.65
CA THR A 19 -9.30 -8.02 -11.06
C THR A 19 -8.35 -8.61 -12.09
N SER A 20 -8.77 -8.72 -13.36
CA SER A 20 -7.91 -9.26 -14.40
C SER A 20 -6.71 -8.37 -14.71
N GLN A 21 -6.73 -7.12 -14.27
CA GLN A 21 -5.60 -6.20 -14.45
C GLN A 21 -4.46 -6.48 -13.47
N PHE A 22 -4.71 -7.31 -12.47
CA PHE A 22 -3.74 -7.64 -11.42
C PHE A 22 -3.41 -9.13 -11.47
N ASP A 23 -2.22 -9.49 -11.00
CA ASP A 23 -1.93 -10.90 -10.78
C ASP A 23 -2.42 -11.30 -9.38
N LYS A 24 -2.30 -12.58 -9.09
CA LYS A 24 -2.82 -13.13 -7.84
C LYS A 24 -2.14 -12.51 -6.62
N THR A 25 -0.84 -12.27 -6.69
CA THR A 25 -0.09 -11.73 -5.56
C THR A 25 -0.49 -10.29 -5.28
N GLN A 26 -0.73 -9.50 -6.34
CA GLN A 26 -1.21 -8.13 -6.17
C GLN A 26 -2.59 -8.12 -5.50
N LEU A 27 -3.49 -8.99 -5.94
CA LEU A 27 -4.82 -9.06 -5.36
C LEU A 27 -4.77 -9.47 -3.89
N GLU A 28 -3.85 -10.34 -3.53
CA GLU A 28 -3.70 -10.73 -2.13
C GLU A 28 -3.26 -9.58 -1.26
N LEU A 29 -2.39 -8.71 -1.76
CA LEU A 29 -1.99 -7.51 -1.02
C LEU A 29 -3.16 -6.56 -0.80
N ILE A 30 -4.01 -6.41 -1.82
CA ILE A 30 -5.20 -5.55 -1.69
C ILE A 30 -6.14 -6.13 -0.64
N LYS A 31 -6.42 -7.42 -0.71
CA LYS A 31 -7.30 -8.09 0.26
C LYS A 31 -6.75 -8.01 1.67
N ASN A 32 -5.43 -8.20 1.81
CA ASN A 32 -4.77 -8.13 3.10
C ASN A 32 -4.94 -6.76 3.73
N GLY A 33 -4.74 -5.70 2.95
CA GLY A 33 -4.92 -4.35 3.45
C GLY A 33 -6.35 -4.06 3.87
N LEU A 34 -7.33 -4.57 3.11
CA LEU A 34 -8.74 -4.41 3.47
C LEU A 34 -9.05 -5.09 4.80
N GLU A 35 -8.51 -6.29 5.01
CA GLU A 35 -8.73 -7.03 6.25
C GLU A 35 -8.17 -6.29 7.46
N HIS A 36 -7.09 -5.55 7.26
CA HIS A 36 -6.46 -4.78 8.33
C HIS A 36 -7.06 -3.37 8.48
N GLY A 37 -8.00 -3.01 7.63
CA GLY A 37 -8.63 -1.70 7.71
C GLY A 37 -7.79 -0.55 7.14
N TYR A 38 -6.78 -0.84 6.34
CA TYR A 38 -5.96 0.19 5.72
C TYR A 38 -6.69 0.79 4.51
N ASP A 39 -6.31 2.02 4.16
CA ASP A 39 -6.84 2.67 2.96
C ASP A 39 -6.14 2.11 1.73
N VAL A 40 -6.65 1.00 1.22
CA VAL A 40 -6.02 0.28 0.10
C VAL A 40 -6.16 1.01 -1.22
N SER A 41 -7.00 2.04 -1.30
CA SER A 41 -7.10 2.83 -2.53
C SER A 41 -5.78 3.48 -2.89
N ILE A 42 -4.89 3.65 -1.91
CA ILE A 42 -3.57 4.24 -2.13
C ILE A 42 -2.75 3.40 -3.09
N TYR A 43 -2.88 2.06 -3.05
CA TYR A 43 -2.04 1.21 -3.90
C TYR A 43 -2.82 0.27 -4.83
N SER A 44 -4.13 0.38 -4.91
CA SER A 44 -4.95 -0.52 -5.72
C SER A 44 -4.99 -0.06 -7.18
N THR A 45 -3.85 -0.10 -7.83
CA THR A 45 -3.72 0.30 -9.23
C THR A 45 -2.76 -0.64 -9.95
N PRO A 46 -3.07 -1.04 -11.20
CA PRO A 46 -2.18 -1.94 -11.96
C PRO A 46 -0.86 -1.29 -12.37
N GLU A 47 -0.72 0.03 -12.20
CA GLU A 47 0.55 0.70 -12.47
C GLU A 47 1.65 0.26 -11.51
N LEU A 48 1.29 -0.24 -10.35
CA LEU A 48 2.25 -0.68 -9.33
C LEU A 48 2.41 -2.20 -9.42
N ASP A 49 3.66 -2.66 -9.43
CA ASP A 49 3.90 -4.11 -9.38
C ASP A 49 3.81 -4.60 -7.92
N TYR A 50 3.98 -5.90 -7.75
CA TYR A 50 3.86 -6.53 -6.45
C TYR A 50 4.80 -5.92 -5.42
N LEU A 51 6.07 -5.73 -5.79
CA LEU A 51 7.06 -5.21 -4.84
C LEU A 51 6.75 -3.77 -4.44
N GLN A 52 6.30 -2.96 -5.39
CA GLN A 52 5.91 -1.58 -5.12
C GLN A 52 4.71 -1.53 -4.19
N MET A 53 3.68 -2.33 -4.47
CA MET A 53 2.49 -2.41 -3.63
C MET A 53 2.86 -2.85 -2.22
N ARG A 54 3.79 -3.81 -2.12
CA ARG A 54 4.22 -4.32 -0.83
C ARG A 54 4.89 -3.24 0.03
N VAL A 55 5.72 -2.41 -0.58
CA VAL A 55 6.35 -1.30 0.16
C VAL A 55 5.30 -0.35 0.70
N ILE A 56 4.30 -0.02 -0.11
CA ILE A 56 3.23 0.88 0.33
C ILE A 56 2.42 0.24 1.45
N LEU A 57 2.07 -1.04 1.30
CA LEU A 57 1.32 -1.75 2.35
C LEU A 57 2.10 -1.77 3.67
N LEU A 58 3.39 -2.06 3.62
CA LEU A 58 4.22 -2.07 4.82
C LEU A 58 4.32 -0.68 5.42
N SER A 59 4.37 0.36 4.58
CA SER A 59 4.36 1.74 5.07
C SER A 59 3.09 2.02 5.88
N LEU A 60 1.96 1.58 5.39
CA LEU A 60 0.70 1.71 6.12
C LEU A 60 0.69 0.90 7.41
N TYR A 61 1.24 -0.31 7.34
CA TYR A 61 1.34 -1.18 8.51
C TYR A 61 2.14 -0.52 9.64
N TYR A 62 3.21 0.17 9.30
CA TYR A 62 4.05 0.86 10.29
C TYR A 62 3.60 2.28 10.60
N GLY A 63 2.43 2.68 10.10
CA GLY A 63 1.87 3.99 10.40
C GLY A 63 2.48 5.14 9.63
N GLN A 64 3.26 4.85 8.58
CA GLN A 64 3.91 5.87 7.76
C GLN A 64 3.01 6.23 6.57
N VAL A 65 1.85 6.82 6.88
CA VAL A 65 0.81 7.09 5.88
C VAL A 65 1.26 8.10 4.85
N ASP A 66 1.94 9.17 5.29
CA ASP A 66 2.40 10.19 4.35
C ASP A 66 3.44 9.63 3.39
N PHE A 67 4.32 8.76 3.89
CA PHE A 67 5.30 8.10 3.05
C PHE A 67 4.61 7.22 2.01
N ALA A 68 3.60 6.45 2.45
CA ALA A 68 2.83 5.59 1.56
C ALA A 68 2.17 6.40 0.45
N ARG A 69 1.58 7.54 0.79
CA ARG A 69 0.91 8.39 -0.19
C ARG A 69 1.88 9.00 -1.19
N SER A 70 3.07 9.39 -0.71
CA SER A 70 4.07 9.96 -1.62
C SER A 70 4.57 8.91 -2.61
N LEU A 71 4.71 7.65 -2.19
CA LEU A 71 5.10 6.57 -3.10
C LEU A 71 4.03 6.33 -4.16
N ALA A 72 2.77 6.39 -3.77
CA ALA A 72 1.67 6.18 -4.70
C ALA A 72 1.61 7.23 -5.80
N LYS A 73 2.17 8.42 -5.54
CA LYS A 73 2.21 9.50 -6.54
C LYS A 73 3.36 9.35 -7.52
N THR A 74 4.28 8.43 -7.27
CA THR A 74 5.42 8.17 -8.16
C THR A 74 5.46 6.69 -8.50
N PRO A 75 4.58 6.22 -9.39
CA PRO A 75 4.38 4.77 -9.60
C PRO A 75 5.56 4.03 -10.20
N ASN A 76 6.61 4.73 -10.58
CA ASN A 76 7.83 4.09 -11.08
C ASN A 76 8.97 4.11 -10.05
N PHE A 77 8.65 4.28 -8.78
CA PHE A 77 9.68 4.29 -7.73
C PHE A 77 10.36 2.91 -7.62
N ASP A 78 11.61 2.93 -7.16
CA ASP A 78 12.37 1.69 -6.95
C ASP A 78 12.00 1.10 -5.57
N PRO A 79 11.38 -0.10 -5.53
CA PRO A 79 10.90 -0.65 -4.26
C PRO A 79 12.02 -0.95 -3.27
N ASP A 80 13.19 -1.39 -3.74
CA ASP A 80 14.30 -1.69 -2.83
C ASP A 80 14.81 -0.43 -2.13
N THR A 81 14.97 0.65 -2.89
CA THR A 81 15.41 1.92 -2.34
C THR A 81 14.40 2.46 -1.34
N MET A 82 13.13 2.38 -1.68
CA MET A 82 12.08 2.90 -0.81
C MET A 82 11.87 2.04 0.43
N MET A 83 12.14 0.73 0.33
CA MET A 83 12.12 -0.12 1.51
C MET A 83 13.18 0.31 2.51
N GLY A 84 14.36 0.69 2.03
CA GLY A 84 15.41 1.23 2.88
C GLY A 84 14.97 2.52 3.57
N GLY A 85 14.29 3.40 2.83
CA GLY A 85 13.74 4.62 3.39
C GLY A 85 12.68 4.35 4.46
N LEU A 86 11.82 3.37 4.21
CA LEU A 86 10.82 2.98 5.20
C LEU A 86 11.47 2.47 6.49
N LYS A 87 12.48 1.62 6.36
CA LYS A 87 13.19 1.12 7.53
C LYS A 87 13.82 2.25 8.33
N TYR A 88 14.37 3.22 7.65
CA TYR A 88 14.94 4.39 8.30
C TYR A 88 13.87 5.14 9.09
N LEU A 89 12.71 5.38 8.49
CA LEU A 89 11.63 6.09 9.15
C LEU A 89 11.12 5.35 10.38
N VAL A 90 10.96 4.03 10.26
CA VAL A 90 10.49 3.21 11.37
C VAL A 90 11.50 3.23 12.52
N ASN A 91 12.78 3.09 12.21
CA ASN A 91 13.82 3.10 13.23
C ASN A 91 13.94 4.46 13.90
N SER A 92 13.83 5.54 13.12
CA SER A 92 13.88 6.89 13.67
C SER A 92 12.71 7.15 14.60
N SER A 93 11.51 6.72 14.22
CA SER A 93 10.33 6.86 15.08
C SER A 93 10.49 6.09 16.37
N SER A 94 10.99 4.85 16.29
CA SER A 94 11.23 4.04 17.47
C SER A 94 12.26 4.69 18.38
N GLY A 95 13.34 5.20 17.80
CA GLY A 95 14.38 5.89 18.56
C GLY A 95 13.84 7.13 19.24
N ALA A 96 13.02 7.89 18.54
CA ALA A 96 12.40 9.09 19.11
C ALA A 96 11.46 8.75 20.26
N SER A 97 10.70 7.68 20.12
CA SER A 97 9.74 7.31 21.17
C SER A 97 10.40 6.73 22.39
N VAL A 98 11.57 6.16 22.26
CA VAL A 98 12.33 5.63 23.42
C VAL A 98 12.81 6.75 24.30
N LYS A 99 13.07 7.89 23.74
CA LYS A 99 13.54 9.02 24.51
C LYS A 99 12.40 9.73 25.21
#